data_42587b252fe5cd0ddb8c97966ab632d0
#
_entry.id   42587b252fe5cd0ddb8c97966ab632d0
#
_cell.length_a   1.000
_cell.length_b   1.000
_cell.length_c   1.000
_cell.angle_alpha   90.00
_cell.angle_beta   90.00
_cell.angle_gamma   90.00
#
_symmetry.space_group_name_H-M   'P 1'
#
loop_
_entity.id
_entity.type
_entity.pdbx_description
1 polymer ?
#
loop_
_entity_poly.entity_id
_entity_poly.type
_entity_poly.pdbx_seq_one_letter_code
_entity_poly.pdbx_strand_id
1 'polypeptide(L)'
;MHRLLSDRRIQWLTMLAALLLAWASLTRAQVRPQPPERHNPLRAAYMRGHFYQAMLLHDAVARGNLETARLEATRLKQYSAAAPMPVGGEAFQGAIVRMATQAAAATALPEAAQITAVILGTCGECHRAMQVRAMPPLSTDIKVGGLVGHMLLHQHGSDAFVEGLVAPSDAAWTEGVRTFATQKLDAADARGEFRQQLAAAEARLAELAGQAAQAKGSRDREVAYGKVLATCGACHGMVSHSAGPDRH
;
A
#
# COMPACT_ATOMS: atom_id res chain seq x y z
N MET A 1 45.54 -45.46 28.94
CA MET A 1 44.10 -45.15 28.86
C MET A 1 43.70 -43.82 28.20
N HIS A 2 44.60 -42.85 28.00
CA HIS A 2 44.26 -41.54 27.44
C HIS A 2 44.07 -41.46 25.89
N ARG A 3 44.64 -42.35 25.11
CA ARG A 3 44.51 -42.34 23.63
C ARG A 3 43.13 -42.75 23.06
N LEU A 4 42.40 -43.66 23.73
CA LEU A 4 41.14 -44.17 23.26
C LEU A 4 39.95 -43.19 23.43
N LEU A 5 40.06 -42.14 24.28
CA LEU A 5 39.06 -41.13 24.50
C LEU A 5 39.15 -39.96 23.48
N SER A 6 40.33 -39.77 22.88
CA SER A 6 40.54 -38.79 21.84
C SER A 6 39.85 -39.17 20.52
N ASP A 7 39.95 -40.43 20.11
CA ASP A 7 39.40 -40.90 18.84
C ASP A 7 37.87 -40.86 18.82
N ARG A 8 37.21 -41.16 19.93
CA ARG A 8 35.75 -41.07 20.02
C ARG A 8 35.22 -39.66 19.89
N ARG A 9 35.91 -38.66 20.45
CA ARG A 9 35.49 -37.24 20.33
C ARG A 9 35.65 -36.73 18.90
N ILE A 10 36.67 -37.14 18.20
CA ILE A 10 36.90 -36.78 16.80
C ILE A 10 35.81 -37.43 15.91
N GLN A 11 35.47 -38.66 16.14
CA GLN A 11 34.37 -39.33 15.40
C GLN A 11 33.01 -38.67 15.61
N TRP A 12 32.68 -38.25 16.83
CA TRP A 12 31.42 -37.54 17.09
C TRP A 12 31.37 -36.18 16.41
N LEU A 13 32.46 -35.42 16.37
CA LEU A 13 32.56 -34.13 15.71
C LEU A 13 32.41 -34.25 14.18
N THR A 14 33.01 -35.28 13.59
CA THR A 14 32.89 -35.53 12.13
C THR A 14 31.47 -35.97 11.74
N MET A 15 30.80 -36.78 12.55
CA MET A 15 29.40 -37.15 12.32
C MET A 15 28.45 -35.95 12.45
N LEU A 16 28.66 -35.07 13.44
CA LEU A 16 27.84 -33.84 13.60
C LEU A 16 28.03 -32.87 12.42
N ALA A 17 29.27 -32.69 11.96
CA ALA A 17 29.57 -31.86 10.79
C ALA A 17 28.94 -32.42 9.52
N ALA A 18 28.95 -33.72 9.31
CA ALA A 18 28.33 -34.38 8.17
C ALA A 18 26.79 -34.25 8.19
N LEU A 19 26.16 -34.37 9.38
CA LEU A 19 24.73 -34.15 9.56
C LEU A 19 24.32 -32.71 9.30
N LEU A 20 25.09 -31.73 9.74
CA LEU A 20 24.83 -30.31 9.50
C LEU A 20 24.97 -29.95 8.00
N LEU A 21 25.96 -30.51 7.32
CA LEU A 21 26.16 -30.34 5.87
C LEU A 21 25.01 -31.02 5.07
N ALA A 22 24.57 -32.18 5.47
CA ALA A 22 23.43 -32.86 4.86
C ALA A 22 22.12 -32.06 5.06
N TRP A 23 21.92 -31.50 6.24
CA TRP A 23 20.77 -30.65 6.54
C TRP A 23 20.76 -29.33 5.74
N ALA A 24 21.92 -28.68 5.63
CA ALA A 24 22.11 -27.50 4.81
C ALA A 24 21.91 -27.76 3.30
N SER A 25 22.22 -28.97 2.84
CA SER A 25 21.98 -29.39 1.45
C SER A 25 20.50 -29.70 1.18
N LEU A 26 19.78 -30.27 2.14
CA LEU A 26 18.35 -30.54 2.06
C LEU A 26 17.52 -29.25 2.06
N THR A 27 17.91 -28.25 2.87
CA THR A 27 17.22 -26.96 2.89
C THR A 27 17.43 -26.16 1.61
N ARG A 28 18.60 -26.27 0.95
CA ARG A 28 18.86 -25.63 -0.36
C ARG A 28 18.11 -26.29 -1.52
N ALA A 29 17.79 -27.58 -1.44
CA ALA A 29 17.08 -28.28 -2.52
C ALA A 29 15.61 -27.92 -2.62
N GLN A 30 15.01 -27.29 -1.60
CA GLN A 30 13.58 -26.94 -1.58
C GLN A 30 13.24 -25.60 -2.21
N VAL A 31 14.23 -24.73 -2.47
CA VAL A 31 14.00 -23.47 -3.19
C VAL A 31 14.40 -23.66 -4.65
N ARG A 32 13.62 -24.47 -5.39
CA ARG A 32 13.67 -24.39 -6.85
C ARG A 32 13.05 -23.07 -7.25
N PRO A 33 13.78 -22.18 -7.98
CA PRO A 33 13.14 -21.04 -8.62
C PRO A 33 12.05 -21.60 -9.53
N GLN A 34 10.81 -21.27 -9.28
CA GLN A 34 9.75 -21.58 -10.23
C GLN A 34 10.09 -20.87 -11.53
N PRO A 35 10.00 -21.55 -12.70
CA PRO A 35 10.18 -20.86 -13.97
C PRO A 35 9.22 -19.67 -14.00
N PRO A 36 9.65 -18.51 -14.57
CA PRO A 36 8.78 -17.35 -14.65
C PRO A 36 7.45 -17.78 -15.28
N GLU A 37 6.37 -17.64 -14.52
CA GLU A 37 5.05 -18.02 -15.02
C GLU A 37 4.79 -17.28 -16.32
N ARG A 38 4.50 -18.06 -17.38
CA ARG A 38 4.13 -17.50 -18.68
C ARG A 38 2.98 -16.52 -18.45
N HIS A 39 3.07 -15.35 -19.09
CA HIS A 39 2.05 -14.32 -19.02
C HIS A 39 0.65 -14.93 -19.21
N ASN A 40 -0.14 -14.96 -18.14
CA ASN A 40 -1.52 -15.46 -18.16
C ASN A 40 -2.45 -14.25 -18.31
N PRO A 41 -3.07 -14.03 -19.48
CA PRO A 41 -3.90 -12.87 -19.75
C PRO A 41 -5.14 -12.81 -18.85
N LEU A 42 -5.70 -13.95 -18.45
CA LEU A 42 -6.85 -13.99 -17.53
C LEU A 42 -6.44 -13.52 -16.13
N ARG A 43 -5.28 -13.95 -15.64
CA ARG A 43 -4.73 -13.49 -14.36
C ARG A 43 -4.42 -12.01 -14.39
N ALA A 44 -3.82 -11.52 -15.48
CA ALA A 44 -3.54 -10.09 -15.64
C ALA A 44 -4.83 -9.27 -15.68
N ALA A 45 -5.88 -9.74 -16.35
CA ALA A 45 -7.19 -9.09 -16.37
C ALA A 45 -7.82 -9.08 -14.97
N TYR A 46 -7.73 -10.20 -14.25
CA TYR A 46 -8.21 -10.29 -12.88
C TYR A 46 -7.46 -9.32 -11.94
N MET A 47 -6.13 -9.26 -12.00
CA MET A 47 -5.35 -8.34 -11.17
C MET A 47 -5.68 -6.88 -11.45
N ARG A 48 -5.93 -6.50 -12.72
CA ARG A 48 -6.40 -5.15 -13.05
C ARG A 48 -7.77 -4.85 -12.44
N GLY A 49 -8.72 -5.79 -12.54
CA GLY A 49 -10.04 -5.63 -11.92
C GLY A 49 -9.96 -5.55 -10.38
N HIS A 50 -9.10 -6.37 -9.77
CA HIS A 50 -8.86 -6.35 -8.32
C HIS A 50 -8.27 -5.01 -7.86
N PHE A 51 -7.25 -4.52 -8.56
CA PHE A 51 -6.66 -3.21 -8.31
C PHE A 51 -7.69 -2.09 -8.48
N TYR A 52 -8.50 -2.14 -9.53
CA TYR A 52 -9.56 -1.17 -9.77
C TYR A 52 -10.55 -1.11 -8.59
N GLN A 53 -11.00 -2.26 -8.06
CA GLN A 53 -11.87 -2.29 -6.89
C GLN A 53 -11.20 -1.71 -5.63
N ALA A 54 -9.90 -1.99 -5.43
CA ALA A 54 -9.15 -1.38 -4.34
C ALA A 54 -9.04 0.15 -4.48
N MET A 55 -8.88 0.65 -5.70
CA MET A 55 -8.83 2.09 -5.98
C MET A 55 -10.20 2.76 -5.83
N LEU A 56 -11.31 2.09 -6.10
CA LEU A 56 -12.65 2.65 -5.80
C LEU A 56 -12.84 2.86 -4.29
N LEU A 57 -12.40 1.89 -3.47
CA LEU A 57 -12.38 2.06 -2.01
C LEU A 57 -11.48 3.23 -1.59
N HIS A 58 -10.26 3.27 -2.13
CA HIS A 58 -9.30 4.34 -1.89
C HIS A 58 -9.88 5.73 -2.21
N ASP A 59 -10.47 5.89 -3.40
CA ASP A 59 -11.06 7.15 -3.85
C ASP A 59 -12.23 7.59 -2.99
N ALA A 60 -13.08 6.65 -2.54
CA ALA A 60 -14.17 6.95 -1.63
C ALA A 60 -13.65 7.50 -0.29
N VAL A 61 -12.57 6.91 0.25
CA VAL A 61 -11.91 7.39 1.47
C VAL A 61 -11.27 8.76 1.22
N ALA A 62 -10.54 8.94 0.12
CA ALA A 62 -9.90 10.21 -0.23
C ALA A 62 -10.90 11.36 -0.38
N ARG A 63 -12.12 11.07 -0.86
CA ARG A 63 -13.23 12.03 -0.96
C ARG A 63 -13.98 12.28 0.34
N GLY A 64 -13.62 11.60 1.43
CA GLY A 64 -14.28 11.76 2.73
C GLY A 64 -15.63 11.07 2.82
N ASN A 65 -15.97 10.16 1.91
CA ASN A 65 -17.27 9.49 1.86
C ASN A 65 -17.18 8.09 2.50
N LEU A 66 -17.46 8.01 3.81
CA LEU A 66 -17.41 6.75 4.55
C LEU A 66 -18.45 5.74 4.09
N GLU A 67 -19.66 6.17 3.69
CA GLU A 67 -20.72 5.28 3.22
C GLU A 67 -20.29 4.60 1.92
N THR A 68 -19.83 5.37 0.94
CA THR A 68 -19.28 4.82 -0.31
C THR A 68 -18.08 3.93 -0.05
N ALA A 69 -17.18 4.30 0.87
CA ALA A 69 -16.03 3.47 1.23
C ALA A 69 -16.45 2.10 1.76
N ARG A 70 -17.48 2.02 2.61
CA ARG A 70 -18.04 0.74 3.10
C ARG A 70 -18.63 -0.10 1.97
N LEU A 71 -19.33 0.54 1.03
CA LEU A 71 -19.90 -0.12 -0.14
C LEU A 71 -18.79 -0.71 -1.04
N GLU A 72 -17.76 0.09 -1.34
CA GLU A 72 -16.64 -0.36 -2.18
C GLU A 72 -15.79 -1.43 -1.48
N ALA A 73 -15.63 -1.36 -0.16
CA ALA A 73 -15.02 -2.42 0.62
C ALA A 73 -15.80 -3.74 0.53
N THR A 74 -17.13 -3.68 0.54
CA THR A 74 -17.98 -4.87 0.34
C THR A 74 -17.79 -5.46 -1.06
N ARG A 75 -17.71 -4.62 -2.10
CA ARG A 75 -17.45 -5.05 -3.48
C ARG A 75 -16.05 -5.67 -3.62
N LEU A 76 -15.02 -5.03 -3.03
CA LEU A 76 -13.66 -5.57 -3.02
C LEU A 76 -13.61 -6.95 -2.35
N LYS A 77 -14.28 -7.12 -1.20
CA LYS A 77 -14.40 -8.42 -0.53
C LYS A 77 -14.98 -9.49 -1.45
N GLN A 78 -16.11 -9.19 -2.11
CA GLN A 78 -16.79 -10.14 -3.00
C GLN A 78 -15.91 -10.50 -4.20
N TYR A 79 -15.32 -9.49 -4.83
CA TYR A 79 -14.42 -9.69 -5.96
C TYR A 79 -13.19 -10.51 -5.59
N SER A 80 -12.57 -10.22 -4.44
CA SER A 80 -11.40 -10.93 -3.96
C SER A 80 -11.72 -12.39 -3.61
N ALA A 81 -12.87 -12.67 -3.00
CA ALA A 81 -13.26 -14.03 -2.62
C ALA A 81 -13.54 -14.94 -3.84
N ALA A 82 -13.98 -14.37 -4.96
CA ALA A 82 -14.37 -15.13 -6.15
C ALA A 82 -13.19 -15.52 -7.07
N ALA A 83 -12.00 -15.03 -6.79
CA ALA A 83 -10.90 -15.12 -7.75
C ALA A 83 -10.03 -16.36 -7.64
N PRO A 84 -9.57 -16.92 -8.77
CA PRO A 84 -8.52 -17.90 -8.78
C PRO A 84 -7.17 -17.24 -8.50
N MET A 85 -6.56 -17.55 -7.38
CA MET A 85 -5.22 -17.08 -7.03
C MET A 85 -4.13 -18.03 -7.53
N PRO A 86 -2.92 -17.52 -7.82
CA PRO A 86 -1.76 -18.38 -8.05
C PRO A 86 -1.44 -19.15 -6.76
N VAL A 87 -0.84 -20.32 -6.91
CA VAL A 87 -0.34 -21.12 -5.77
C VAL A 87 0.55 -20.24 -4.88
N GLY A 88 0.22 -20.19 -3.59
CA GLY A 88 0.89 -19.32 -2.62
C GLY A 88 0.29 -17.92 -2.46
N GLY A 89 -0.69 -17.55 -3.30
CA GLY A 89 -1.41 -16.27 -3.21
C GLY A 89 -2.60 -16.29 -2.26
N GLU A 90 -3.07 -17.47 -1.86
CA GLU A 90 -4.31 -17.67 -1.09
C GLU A 90 -4.27 -16.98 0.28
N ALA A 91 -3.12 -16.95 0.93
CA ALA A 91 -2.94 -16.28 2.21
C ALA A 91 -3.14 -14.76 2.11
N PHE A 92 -2.62 -14.15 1.04
CA PHE A 92 -2.78 -12.72 0.75
C PHE A 92 -4.23 -12.40 0.38
N GLN A 93 -4.87 -13.23 -0.46
CA GLN A 93 -6.29 -13.11 -0.77
C GLN A 93 -7.15 -13.14 0.49
N GLY A 94 -6.93 -14.14 1.35
CA GLY A 94 -7.63 -14.25 2.61
C GLY A 94 -7.41 -13.04 3.54
N ALA A 95 -6.22 -12.46 3.55
CA ALA A 95 -5.92 -11.23 4.26
C ALA A 95 -6.72 -10.05 3.71
N ILE A 96 -6.75 -9.85 2.39
CA ILE A 96 -7.53 -8.78 1.74
C ILE A 96 -9.02 -8.94 2.03
N VAL A 97 -9.57 -10.15 1.95
CA VAL A 97 -10.99 -10.41 2.26
C VAL A 97 -11.33 -10.04 3.70
N ARG A 98 -10.45 -10.38 4.67
CA ARG A 98 -10.64 -9.98 6.08
C ARG A 98 -10.58 -8.46 6.25
N MET A 99 -9.60 -7.79 5.67
CA MET A 99 -9.45 -6.34 5.77
C MET A 99 -10.59 -5.60 5.06
N ALA A 100 -11.02 -6.05 3.90
CA ALA A 100 -12.19 -5.50 3.22
C ALA A 100 -13.48 -5.68 4.05
N THR A 101 -13.60 -6.80 4.80
CA THR A 101 -14.70 -6.97 5.76
C THR A 101 -14.61 -5.96 6.90
N GLN A 102 -13.43 -5.69 7.43
CA GLN A 102 -13.22 -4.66 8.46
C GLN A 102 -13.50 -3.25 7.92
N ALA A 103 -13.03 -2.92 6.70
CA ALA A 103 -13.30 -1.63 6.07
C ALA A 103 -14.81 -1.41 5.83
N ALA A 104 -15.54 -2.46 5.45
CA ALA A 104 -17.00 -2.40 5.30
C ALA A 104 -17.73 -2.14 6.63
N ALA A 105 -17.14 -2.51 7.76
CA ALA A 105 -17.65 -2.27 9.11
C ALA A 105 -17.05 -1.03 9.80
N ALA A 106 -16.15 -0.30 9.15
CA ALA A 106 -15.47 0.84 9.73
C ALA A 106 -16.48 1.90 10.21
N THR A 107 -16.27 2.44 11.39
CA THR A 107 -17.16 3.43 12.01
C THR A 107 -16.71 4.87 11.79
N ALA A 108 -15.46 5.03 11.37
CA ALA A 108 -14.84 6.33 11.12
C ALA A 108 -13.94 6.31 9.88
N LEU A 109 -13.85 7.46 9.23
CA LEU A 109 -13.03 7.60 8.02
C LEU A 109 -11.53 7.31 8.25
N PRO A 110 -10.89 7.73 9.37
CA PRO A 110 -9.49 7.38 9.63
C PRO A 110 -9.26 5.87 9.77
N GLU A 111 -10.22 5.13 10.30
CA GLU A 111 -10.18 3.67 10.38
C GLU A 111 -10.22 3.06 8.97
N ALA A 112 -11.17 3.48 8.13
CA ALA A 112 -11.24 3.04 6.74
C ALA A 112 -9.96 3.36 5.96
N ALA A 113 -9.37 4.55 6.16
CA ALA A 113 -8.13 4.98 5.54
C ALA A 113 -6.95 4.08 5.93
N GLN A 114 -6.82 3.76 7.22
CA GLN A 114 -5.74 2.89 7.69
C GLN A 114 -5.90 1.48 7.13
N ILE A 115 -7.11 0.93 7.11
CA ILE A 115 -7.37 -0.41 6.55
C ILE A 115 -7.08 -0.42 5.04
N THR A 116 -7.47 0.65 4.31
CA THR A 116 -7.18 0.77 2.87
C THR A 116 -5.69 0.76 2.61
N ALA A 117 -4.89 1.49 3.38
CA ALA A 117 -3.43 1.48 3.24
C ALA A 117 -2.83 0.08 3.50
N VAL A 118 -3.35 -0.67 4.48
CA VAL A 118 -2.92 -2.06 4.74
C VAL A 118 -3.31 -3.00 3.60
N ILE A 119 -4.48 -2.82 2.98
CA ILE A 119 -4.87 -3.58 1.79
C ILE A 119 -3.86 -3.36 0.65
N LEU A 120 -3.50 -2.10 0.37
CA LEU A 120 -2.52 -1.76 -0.66
C LEU A 120 -1.13 -2.33 -0.37
N GLY A 121 -0.68 -2.27 0.89
CA GLY A 121 0.56 -2.90 1.32
C GLY A 121 0.55 -4.42 1.15
N THR A 122 -0.57 -5.07 1.47
CA THR A 122 -0.76 -6.52 1.26
C THR A 122 -0.67 -6.92 -0.21
N CYS A 123 -1.18 -6.07 -1.13
CA CYS A 123 -0.99 -6.25 -2.57
C CYS A 123 0.51 -6.25 -2.93
N GLY A 124 1.28 -5.31 -2.38
CA GLY A 124 2.73 -5.23 -2.60
C GLY A 124 3.50 -6.41 -2.03
N GLU A 125 3.11 -6.90 -0.86
CA GLU A 125 3.71 -8.10 -0.26
C GLU A 125 3.46 -9.34 -1.13
N CYS A 126 2.24 -9.49 -1.66
CA CYS A 126 1.92 -10.55 -2.61
C CYS A 126 2.76 -10.42 -3.89
N HIS A 127 2.83 -9.23 -4.48
CA HIS A 127 3.63 -8.97 -5.68
C HIS A 127 5.11 -9.29 -5.46
N ARG A 128 5.66 -8.92 -4.30
CA ARG A 128 7.05 -9.26 -3.93
C ARG A 128 7.24 -10.76 -3.78
N ALA A 129 6.34 -11.45 -3.08
CA ALA A 129 6.41 -12.89 -2.88
C ALA A 129 6.28 -13.67 -4.20
N MET A 130 5.43 -13.19 -5.11
CA MET A 130 5.21 -13.79 -6.43
C MET A 130 6.21 -13.30 -7.49
N GLN A 131 7.15 -12.41 -7.14
CA GLN A 131 8.11 -11.80 -8.07
C GLN A 131 7.44 -11.11 -9.28
N VAL A 132 6.26 -10.54 -9.06
CA VAL A 132 5.52 -9.80 -10.09
C VAL A 132 6.13 -8.40 -10.23
N ARG A 133 6.46 -8.01 -11.45
CA ARG A 133 6.77 -6.61 -11.77
C ARG A 133 5.45 -5.87 -11.98
N ALA A 134 5.17 -4.94 -11.08
CA ALA A 134 3.99 -4.09 -11.20
C ALA A 134 4.37 -2.75 -11.81
N MET A 135 3.51 -2.26 -12.65
CA MET A 135 3.27 -0.90 -13.16
C MET A 135 4.44 -0.10 -13.76
N PRO A 136 4.20 0.61 -14.86
CA PRO A 136 5.10 1.64 -15.35
C PRO A 136 5.09 2.84 -14.40
N PRO A 137 6.20 3.61 -14.33
CA PRO A 137 6.27 4.83 -13.52
C PRO A 137 5.22 5.85 -13.97
N LEU A 138 4.68 6.58 -12.98
CA LEU A 138 3.71 7.65 -13.22
C LEU A 138 4.35 8.83 -13.98
N SER A 139 3.58 9.43 -14.88
CA SER A 139 3.98 10.69 -15.54
C SER A 139 3.82 11.85 -14.59
N THR A 140 4.85 12.73 -14.50
CA THR A 140 4.91 13.87 -13.56
C THR A 140 4.64 15.22 -14.23
N ASP A 141 4.26 15.25 -15.52
CA ASP A 141 4.14 16.53 -16.27
C ASP A 141 2.79 17.22 -16.00
N ILE A 142 2.63 17.78 -14.79
CA ILE A 142 1.46 18.57 -14.39
C ILE A 142 1.75 20.03 -14.64
N LYS A 143 1.10 20.63 -15.66
CA LYS A 143 1.32 22.02 -16.12
C LYS A 143 0.18 22.98 -15.76
N VAL A 144 -0.77 22.56 -14.95
CA VAL A 144 -1.92 23.37 -14.55
C VAL A 144 -1.61 24.08 -13.23
N GLY A 145 -1.85 25.39 -13.17
CA GLY A 145 -1.66 26.20 -11.95
C GLY A 145 -2.95 26.36 -11.13
N GLY A 146 -2.85 27.10 -10.03
CA GLY A 146 -3.97 27.38 -9.12
C GLY A 146 -4.43 26.16 -8.33
N LEU A 147 -5.61 26.24 -7.71
CA LEU A 147 -6.16 25.17 -6.87
C LEU A 147 -6.30 23.83 -7.61
N VAL A 148 -6.69 23.86 -8.88
CA VAL A 148 -6.82 22.62 -9.68
C VAL A 148 -5.47 21.97 -9.89
N GLY A 149 -4.45 22.73 -10.26
CA GLY A 149 -3.09 22.20 -10.41
C GLY A 149 -2.54 21.65 -9.10
N HIS A 150 -2.81 22.32 -7.99
CA HIS A 150 -2.44 21.86 -6.66
C HIS A 150 -3.11 20.52 -6.30
N MET A 151 -4.40 20.38 -6.57
CA MET A 151 -5.11 19.10 -6.35
C MET A 151 -4.61 17.97 -7.26
N LEU A 152 -4.22 18.26 -8.50
CA LEU A 152 -3.60 17.29 -9.39
C LEU A 152 -2.23 16.83 -8.88
N LEU A 153 -1.46 17.74 -8.25
CA LEU A 153 -0.20 17.39 -7.59
C LEU A 153 -0.44 16.51 -6.36
N HIS A 154 -1.47 16.81 -5.57
CA HIS A 154 -1.87 15.92 -4.45
C HIS A 154 -2.26 14.53 -4.94
N GLN A 155 -3.03 14.45 -6.03
CA GLN A 155 -3.37 13.16 -6.64
C GLN A 155 -2.10 12.43 -7.09
N HIS A 156 -1.18 13.11 -7.78
CA HIS A 156 0.10 12.53 -8.20
C HIS A 156 0.90 12.00 -7.00
N GLY A 157 1.01 12.76 -5.91
CA GLY A 157 1.69 12.32 -4.70
C GLY A 157 1.02 11.10 -4.05
N SER A 158 -0.32 11.07 -4.04
CA SER A 158 -1.10 9.93 -3.58
C SER A 158 -0.88 8.69 -4.44
N ASP A 159 -0.92 8.83 -5.76
CA ASP A 159 -0.66 7.75 -6.72
C ASP A 159 0.76 7.21 -6.57
N ALA A 160 1.74 8.08 -6.31
CA ALA A 160 3.12 7.68 -6.05
C ALA A 160 3.25 6.87 -4.75
N PHE A 161 2.54 7.23 -3.68
CA PHE A 161 2.47 6.41 -2.46
C PHE A 161 1.79 5.07 -2.71
N VAL A 162 0.70 5.03 -3.47
CA VAL A 162 0.01 3.79 -3.87
C VAL A 162 0.96 2.89 -4.64
N GLU A 163 1.68 3.42 -5.63
CA GLU A 163 2.71 2.67 -6.37
C GLU A 163 3.81 2.16 -5.42
N GLY A 164 4.28 3.01 -4.50
CA GLY A 164 5.28 2.64 -3.49
C GLY A 164 4.84 1.50 -2.57
N LEU A 165 3.53 1.34 -2.34
CA LEU A 165 2.95 0.23 -1.58
C LEU A 165 2.72 -0.99 -2.47
N VAL A 166 1.99 -0.85 -3.57
CA VAL A 166 1.51 -1.95 -4.42
C VAL A 166 2.62 -2.56 -5.28
N ALA A 167 3.53 -1.73 -5.79
CA ALA A 167 4.67 -2.16 -6.60
C ALA A 167 5.98 -2.30 -5.81
N PRO A 168 5.98 -2.25 -4.50
CA PRO A 168 7.04 -1.95 -3.53
C PRO A 168 8.21 -1.14 -4.11
N SER A 169 7.90 0.05 -4.66
CA SER A 169 8.85 0.95 -5.30
C SER A 169 9.35 2.02 -4.34
N ASP A 170 10.63 2.00 -3.97
CA ASP A 170 11.23 3.03 -3.13
C ASP A 170 11.29 4.38 -3.85
N ALA A 171 11.47 4.38 -5.17
CA ALA A 171 11.49 5.59 -5.98
C ALA A 171 10.10 6.28 -5.98
N ALA A 172 9.04 5.50 -6.19
CA ALA A 172 7.67 6.03 -6.14
C ALA A 172 7.32 6.52 -4.73
N TRP A 173 7.69 5.77 -3.68
CA TRP A 173 7.50 6.21 -2.29
C TRP A 173 8.17 7.56 -2.02
N THR A 174 9.44 7.71 -2.44
CA THR A 174 10.20 8.96 -2.29
C THR A 174 9.55 10.11 -3.07
N GLU A 175 8.99 9.85 -4.25
CA GLU A 175 8.26 10.84 -5.04
C GLU A 175 7.00 11.32 -4.31
N GLY A 176 6.23 10.42 -3.71
CA GLY A 176 5.08 10.77 -2.88
C GLY A 176 5.48 11.66 -1.70
N VAL A 177 6.53 11.28 -0.97
CA VAL A 177 7.12 12.09 0.11
C VAL A 177 7.50 13.49 -0.39
N ARG A 178 8.26 13.57 -1.48
CA ARG A 178 8.73 14.84 -2.07
C ARG A 178 7.54 15.73 -2.42
N THR A 179 6.53 15.18 -3.05
CA THR A 179 5.36 15.94 -3.50
C THR A 179 4.66 16.59 -2.31
N PHE A 180 4.28 15.84 -1.28
CA PHE A 180 3.58 16.41 -0.13
C PHE A 180 4.46 17.28 0.78
N ALA A 181 5.78 17.08 0.78
CA ALA A 181 6.70 17.91 1.55
C ALA A 181 6.95 19.29 0.91
N THR A 182 6.89 19.39 -0.43
CA THR A 182 7.30 20.61 -1.16
C THR A 182 6.14 21.41 -1.72
N GLN A 183 5.00 20.76 -1.97
CA GLN A 183 3.84 21.45 -2.54
C GLN A 183 3.12 22.25 -1.46
N LYS A 184 2.95 23.55 -1.71
CA LYS A 184 2.19 24.44 -0.85
C LYS A 184 1.14 25.14 -1.69
N LEU A 185 -0.08 25.21 -1.16
CA LEU A 185 -1.12 26.01 -1.77
C LEU A 185 -0.76 27.51 -1.65
N ASP A 186 -0.91 28.26 -2.73
CA ASP A 186 -0.82 29.71 -2.65
C ASP A 186 -2.01 30.22 -1.82
N ALA A 187 -1.72 31.05 -0.82
CA ALA A 187 -2.74 31.67 0.02
C ALA A 187 -3.77 32.49 -0.78
N ALA A 188 -3.41 32.96 -2.00
CA ALA A 188 -4.31 33.64 -2.91
C ALA A 188 -5.37 32.71 -3.52
N ASP A 189 -5.12 31.42 -3.62
CA ASP A 189 -6.05 30.43 -4.22
C ASP A 189 -7.14 29.97 -3.26
N ALA A 190 -6.99 30.23 -1.96
CA ALA A 190 -7.98 29.90 -0.94
C ALA A 190 -8.73 31.13 -0.42
N ARG A 191 -10.07 31.10 -0.39
CA ARG A 191 -10.92 32.22 0.05
C ARG A 191 -11.66 31.92 1.36
N GLY A 192 -11.89 32.98 2.17
CA GLY A 192 -12.74 32.94 3.33
C GLY A 192 -12.21 32.09 4.49
N GLU A 193 -13.11 31.64 5.34
CA GLU A 193 -12.85 30.78 6.52
C GLU A 193 -12.26 29.40 6.13
N PHE A 194 -12.47 28.95 4.90
CA PHE A 194 -11.89 27.73 4.38
C PHE A 194 -10.35 27.80 4.25
N ARG A 195 -9.78 29.01 4.11
CA ARG A 195 -8.32 29.22 4.02
C ARG A 195 -7.56 28.64 5.22
N GLN A 196 -8.09 28.85 6.44
CA GLN A 196 -7.44 28.38 7.66
C GLN A 196 -7.43 26.86 7.76
N GLN A 197 -8.56 26.24 7.42
CA GLN A 197 -8.70 24.76 7.43
C GLN A 197 -7.80 24.12 6.38
N LEU A 198 -7.73 24.71 5.20
CA LEU A 198 -6.87 24.25 4.11
C LEU A 198 -5.39 24.35 4.49
N ALA A 199 -4.96 25.51 5.04
CA ALA A 199 -3.59 25.68 5.53
C ALA A 199 -3.21 24.69 6.62
N ALA A 200 -4.15 24.34 7.52
CA ALA A 200 -3.93 23.34 8.56
C ALA A 200 -3.79 21.92 7.97
N ALA A 201 -4.61 21.58 6.96
CA ALA A 201 -4.51 20.32 6.25
C ALA A 201 -3.18 20.18 5.48
N GLU A 202 -2.75 21.23 4.81
CA GLU A 202 -1.45 21.31 4.11
C GLU A 202 -0.27 21.13 5.07
N ALA A 203 -0.28 21.85 6.20
CA ALA A 203 0.75 21.70 7.21
C ALA A 203 0.80 20.26 7.76
N ARG A 204 -0.36 19.65 7.94
CA ARG A 204 -0.45 18.25 8.38
C ARG A 204 0.07 17.28 7.34
N LEU A 205 -0.22 17.47 6.05
CA LEU A 205 0.31 16.64 4.98
C LEU A 205 1.84 16.75 4.88
N ALA A 206 2.41 17.94 5.01
CA ALA A 206 3.86 18.14 5.02
C ALA A 206 4.54 17.43 6.23
N GLU A 207 3.93 17.50 7.42
CA GLU A 207 4.40 16.76 8.60
C GLU A 207 4.36 15.25 8.35
N LEU A 208 3.25 14.74 7.81
CA LEU A 208 3.08 13.31 7.52
C LEU A 208 4.05 12.83 6.43
N ALA A 209 4.36 13.67 5.44
CA ALA A 209 5.39 13.38 4.45
C ALA A 209 6.77 13.24 5.12
N GLY A 210 7.09 14.09 6.10
CA GLY A 210 8.29 13.95 6.91
C GLY A 210 8.34 12.64 7.71
N GLN A 211 7.19 12.20 8.26
CA GLN A 211 7.09 10.88 8.92
C GLN A 211 7.23 9.74 7.91
N ALA A 212 6.60 9.85 6.73
CA ALA A 212 6.68 8.86 5.66
C ALA A 212 8.11 8.68 5.11
N ALA A 213 8.91 9.74 5.11
CA ALA A 213 10.34 9.69 4.74
C ALA A 213 11.17 8.77 5.67
N GLN A 214 10.71 8.55 6.90
CA GLN A 214 11.38 7.69 7.89
C GLN A 214 10.90 6.23 7.84
N ALA A 215 9.90 5.91 7.03
CA ALA A 215 9.33 4.58 6.93
C ALA A 215 10.34 3.56 6.37
N LYS A 216 10.63 2.50 7.13
CA LYS A 216 11.67 1.51 6.80
C LYS A 216 11.15 0.22 6.18
N GLY A 217 9.86 0.06 6.04
CA GLY A 217 9.27 -1.17 5.51
C GLY A 217 7.80 -1.02 5.20
N SER A 218 7.18 -2.09 4.68
CA SER A 218 5.78 -2.10 4.26
C SER A 218 4.86 -1.57 5.35
N ARG A 219 4.98 -2.10 6.57
CA ARG A 219 4.12 -1.72 7.70
C ARG A 219 4.23 -0.23 8.08
N ASP A 220 5.45 0.33 8.10
CA ASP A 220 5.64 1.75 8.39
C ASP A 220 5.02 2.61 7.29
N ARG A 221 5.16 2.19 6.01
CA ARG A 221 4.54 2.84 4.86
C ARG A 221 3.02 2.79 4.92
N GLU A 222 2.44 1.66 5.28
CA GLU A 222 1.00 1.49 5.48
C GLU A 222 0.48 2.46 6.55
N VAL A 223 1.16 2.55 7.68
CA VAL A 223 0.78 3.47 8.77
C VAL A 223 0.89 4.94 8.34
N ALA A 224 1.99 5.30 7.66
CA ALA A 224 2.20 6.65 7.18
C ALA A 224 1.15 7.05 6.14
N TYR A 225 0.92 6.19 5.14
CA TYR A 225 -0.05 6.46 4.09
C TYR A 225 -1.50 6.49 4.58
N GLY A 226 -1.87 5.63 5.51
CA GLY A 226 -3.20 5.65 6.13
C GLY A 226 -3.52 7.00 6.77
N LYS A 227 -2.53 7.64 7.42
CA LYS A 227 -2.67 8.99 7.98
C LYS A 227 -2.79 10.07 6.90
N VAL A 228 -2.02 9.98 5.82
CA VAL A 228 -2.12 10.89 4.67
C VAL A 228 -3.52 10.78 4.06
N LEU A 229 -3.98 9.58 3.76
CA LEU A 229 -5.28 9.32 3.16
C LEU A 229 -6.44 9.80 4.05
N ALA A 230 -6.33 9.61 5.37
CA ALA A 230 -7.30 10.15 6.33
C ALA A 230 -7.36 11.68 6.30
N THR A 231 -6.21 12.35 6.11
CA THR A 231 -6.13 13.82 6.00
C THR A 231 -6.79 14.30 4.70
N CYS A 232 -6.57 13.59 3.59
CA CYS A 232 -7.26 13.87 2.31
C CYS A 232 -8.77 13.78 2.49
N GLY A 233 -9.26 12.70 3.08
CA GLY A 233 -10.68 12.50 3.30
C GLY A 233 -11.31 13.51 4.25
N ALA A 234 -10.60 13.92 5.30
CA ALA A 234 -11.07 14.97 6.22
C ALA A 234 -11.20 16.32 5.50
N CYS A 235 -10.21 16.70 4.69
CA CYS A 235 -10.26 17.94 3.92
C CYS A 235 -11.40 17.95 2.90
N HIS A 236 -11.51 16.91 2.07
CA HIS A 236 -12.56 16.80 1.06
C HIS A 236 -13.96 16.69 1.67
N GLY A 237 -14.10 16.01 2.80
CA GLY A 237 -15.36 15.94 3.54
C GLY A 237 -15.86 17.32 4.00
N MET A 238 -14.95 18.19 4.48
CA MET A 238 -15.31 19.56 4.87
C MET A 238 -15.83 20.37 3.67
N VAL A 239 -15.16 20.26 2.51
CA VAL A 239 -15.57 20.99 1.28
C VAL A 239 -16.95 20.54 0.83
N SER A 240 -17.21 19.23 0.83
CA SER A 240 -18.47 18.66 0.37
C SER A 240 -19.66 19.11 1.23
N HIS A 241 -19.46 19.26 2.55
CA HIS A 241 -20.50 19.70 3.46
C HIS A 241 -20.76 21.22 3.39
N SER A 242 -19.76 22.02 3.06
CA SER A 242 -19.92 23.47 2.92
C SER A 242 -20.54 23.88 1.58
N ALA A 243 -20.54 23.01 0.59
CA ALA A 243 -21.11 23.29 -0.74
C ALA A 243 -22.62 23.08 -0.83
N GLY A 244 -23.40 22.97 0.24
CA GLY A 244 -24.87 22.89 0.27
C GLY A 244 -25.53 22.00 -0.82
N PRO A 245 -26.75 21.48 -0.62
CA PRO A 245 -27.40 20.57 -1.58
C PRO A 245 -27.80 21.22 -2.93
N ASP A 246 -27.63 22.53 -3.12
CA ASP A 246 -28.22 23.27 -4.24
C ASP A 246 -27.26 23.63 -5.40
N ARG A 247 -26.11 22.96 -5.54
CA ARG A 247 -25.18 23.20 -6.66
C ARG A 247 -24.92 21.93 -7.48
N HIS A 248 -25.95 21.48 -8.15
CA HIS A 248 -25.85 20.57 -9.30
C HIS A 248 -26.35 21.24 -10.56
#